data_66bc716a155272b78d0a5095b350e798
#
_entry.id   66bc716a155272b78d0a5095b350e798
#
_cell.length_a   1.000
_cell.length_b   1.000
_cell.length_c   1.000
_cell.angle_alpha   90.00
_cell.angle_beta   90.00
_cell.angle_gamma   90.00
#
_symmetry.space_group_name_H-M   'P 1'
#
loop_
_entity.id
_entity.type
_entity.pdbx_description
1 polymer ?
#
loop_
_entity_poly.entity_id
_entity_poly.type
_entity_poly.pdbx_seq_one_letter_code
_entity_poly.pdbx_strand_id
1 'polypeptide(L)'
;MSRRRPRAASIVAFGEALALATSVGLDRAAVLDVLAESPIGPAVRAKRANVEANRYPPSFQLRHAAKDMRLVAEAAGAAGLDLKEARAACAWLDEALRHGAGELDYSAVVATILSTSPSQEVFGTFPNVSWRSS
;
A
#
# COMPACT_ATOMS: atom_id res chain seq x y z
N MET A 1 -22.88 -3.57 1.98
CA MET A 1 -21.72 -3.38 1.11
C MET A 1 -20.62 -2.66 1.86
N SER A 2 -19.43 -3.22 1.83
CA SER A 2 -18.33 -2.69 2.63
C SER A 2 -17.68 -1.49 1.96
N ARG A 3 -17.64 -0.37 2.68
CA ARG A 3 -16.87 0.81 2.26
C ARG A 3 -15.37 0.59 2.38
N ARG A 4 -14.98 -0.54 2.98
CA ARG A 4 -13.58 -0.81 3.35
C ARG A 4 -12.79 -1.40 2.19
N ARG A 5 -13.46 -2.06 1.25
CA ARG A 5 -12.79 -2.60 0.08
C ARG A 5 -12.12 -1.52 -0.77
N PRO A 6 -12.81 -0.43 -1.12
CA PRO A 6 -12.15 0.67 -1.83
C PRO A 6 -11.01 1.30 -1.02
N ARG A 7 -11.16 1.36 0.31
CA ARG A 7 -10.09 1.88 1.16
C ARG A 7 -8.84 1.01 1.11
N ALA A 8 -9.01 -0.31 1.17
CA ALA A 8 -7.88 -1.22 1.08
C ALA A 8 -7.16 -1.08 -0.25
N ALA A 9 -7.90 -1.02 -1.35
CA ALA A 9 -7.33 -0.82 -2.68
C ALA A 9 -6.55 0.48 -2.76
N SER A 10 -7.15 1.58 -2.29
CA SER A 10 -6.54 2.90 -2.36
C SER A 10 -5.28 2.98 -1.51
N ILE A 11 -5.29 2.41 -0.31
CA ILE A 11 -4.14 2.48 0.58
C ILE A 11 -2.98 1.62 0.08
N VAL A 12 -3.26 0.49 -0.55
CA VAL A 12 -2.23 -0.36 -1.15
C VAL A 12 -1.63 0.35 -2.36
N ALA A 13 -2.45 0.93 -3.23
CA ALA A 13 -1.97 1.70 -4.37
C ALA A 13 -1.08 2.86 -3.91
N PHE A 14 -1.47 3.55 -2.85
CA PHE A 14 -0.68 4.61 -2.25
C PHE A 14 0.69 4.07 -1.81
N GLY A 15 0.71 2.98 -1.08
CA GLY A 15 1.96 2.38 -0.60
C GLY A 15 2.88 1.98 -1.74
N GLU A 16 2.35 1.34 -2.77
CA GLU A 16 3.14 0.90 -3.91
C GLU A 16 3.71 2.07 -4.71
N ALA A 17 2.89 3.09 -4.95
CA ALA A 17 3.36 4.29 -5.66
C ALA A 17 4.49 4.98 -4.88
N LEU A 18 4.33 5.10 -3.57
CA LEU A 18 5.33 5.73 -2.73
C LEU A 18 6.61 4.90 -2.66
N ALA A 19 6.48 3.58 -2.60
CA ALA A 19 7.63 2.69 -2.60
C ALA A 19 8.44 2.80 -3.90
N LEU A 20 7.75 2.82 -5.05
CA LEU A 20 8.41 2.98 -6.33
C LEU A 20 9.14 4.33 -6.40
N ALA A 21 8.46 5.41 -6.03
CA ALA A 21 9.04 6.74 -6.05
C ALA A 21 10.27 6.84 -5.14
N THR A 22 10.19 6.27 -3.95
CA THR A 22 11.30 6.23 -3.01
C THR A 22 12.47 5.45 -3.59
N SER A 23 12.20 4.32 -4.23
CA SER A 23 13.23 3.46 -4.82
C SER A 23 14.00 4.15 -5.93
N VAL A 24 13.36 5.05 -6.68
CA VAL A 24 14.05 5.78 -7.75
C VAL A 24 14.57 7.13 -7.29
N GLY A 25 14.55 7.40 -6.01
CA GLY A 25 15.17 8.59 -5.44
C GLY A 25 14.38 9.88 -5.53
N LEU A 26 13.07 9.80 -5.77
CA LEU A 26 12.24 11.00 -5.80
C LEU A 26 11.98 11.53 -4.39
N ASP A 27 11.82 12.84 -4.28
CA ASP A 27 11.51 13.47 -3.00
C ASP A 27 10.12 13.03 -2.52
N ARG A 28 10.06 12.49 -1.31
CA ARG A 28 8.82 11.92 -0.77
C ARG A 28 7.72 12.97 -0.64
N ALA A 29 8.06 14.17 -0.15
CA ALA A 29 7.05 15.22 0.04
C ALA A 29 6.45 15.63 -1.30
N ALA A 30 7.27 15.76 -2.34
CA ALA A 30 6.79 16.12 -3.67
C ALA A 30 5.88 15.03 -4.24
N VAL A 31 6.24 13.76 -4.05
CA VAL A 31 5.42 12.63 -4.49
C VAL A 31 4.07 12.63 -3.77
N LEU A 32 4.09 12.87 -2.47
CA LEU A 32 2.85 12.93 -1.68
C LEU A 32 1.94 14.05 -2.17
N ASP A 33 2.50 15.21 -2.54
CA ASP A 33 1.73 16.32 -3.08
C ASP A 33 1.04 15.90 -4.39
N VAL A 34 1.76 15.24 -5.27
CA VAL A 34 1.20 14.76 -6.55
C VAL A 34 0.12 13.70 -6.30
N LEU A 35 0.38 12.73 -5.44
CA LEU A 35 -0.58 11.67 -5.14
C LEU A 35 -1.84 12.23 -4.48
N ALA A 36 -1.72 13.30 -3.69
CA ALA A 36 -2.88 13.93 -3.06
C ALA A 36 -3.86 14.51 -4.07
N GLU A 37 -3.40 14.83 -5.27
CA GLU A 37 -4.25 15.36 -6.35
C GLU A 37 -4.67 14.27 -7.34
N SER A 38 -4.25 13.02 -7.13
CA SER A 38 -4.59 11.89 -7.98
C SER A 38 -5.95 11.29 -7.60
N PRO A 39 -6.46 10.33 -8.39
CA PRO A 39 -7.71 9.63 -8.03
C PRO A 39 -7.68 8.95 -6.65
N ILE A 40 -6.50 8.61 -6.13
CA ILE A 40 -6.39 8.08 -4.76
C ILE A 40 -6.17 9.18 -3.72
N GLY A 41 -6.30 10.43 -4.13
CA GLY A 41 -6.06 11.60 -3.28
C GLY A 41 -6.75 11.56 -1.92
N PRO A 42 -8.04 11.20 -1.85
CA PRO A 42 -8.71 11.13 -0.53
C PRO A 42 -8.00 10.21 0.45
N ALA A 43 -7.52 9.05 0.01
CA ALA A 43 -6.78 8.14 0.89
C ALA A 43 -5.43 8.75 1.29
N VAL A 44 -4.75 9.38 0.34
CA VAL A 44 -3.45 10.03 0.60
C VAL A 44 -3.62 11.14 1.64
N ARG A 45 -4.58 12.03 1.42
CA ARG A 45 -4.83 13.15 2.34
C ARG A 45 -5.20 12.66 3.73
N ALA A 46 -6.01 11.60 3.81
CA ALA A 46 -6.45 11.07 5.10
C ALA A 46 -5.31 10.45 5.91
N LYS A 47 -4.32 9.86 5.24
CA LYS A 47 -3.30 9.06 5.92
C LYS A 47 -1.88 9.61 5.78
N ARG A 48 -1.70 10.72 5.08
CA ARG A 48 -0.38 11.31 4.86
C ARG A 48 0.36 11.56 6.17
N ALA A 49 -0.31 12.12 7.17
CA ALA A 49 0.32 12.43 8.45
C ALA A 49 0.85 11.16 9.13
N ASN A 50 0.08 10.06 9.07
CA ASN A 50 0.52 8.79 9.62
C ASN A 50 1.78 8.30 8.95
N VAL A 51 1.82 8.37 7.62
CA VAL A 51 2.95 7.89 6.83
C VAL A 51 4.19 8.75 7.09
N GLU A 52 4.02 10.08 7.10
CA GLU A 52 5.15 10.99 7.34
C GLU A 52 5.73 10.82 8.74
N ALA A 53 4.88 10.61 9.73
CA ALA A 53 5.32 10.43 11.11
C ALA A 53 5.72 8.98 11.42
N ASN A 54 5.42 8.06 10.51
CA ASN A 54 5.58 6.62 10.74
C ASN A 54 4.89 6.18 12.04
N ARG A 55 3.68 6.69 12.27
CA ARG A 55 2.87 6.40 13.45
C ARG A 55 1.44 6.14 13.00
N TYR A 56 0.90 5.02 13.42
CA TYR A 56 -0.37 4.51 12.87
C TYR A 56 -1.39 4.26 13.99
N PRO A 57 -1.87 5.33 14.67
CA PRO A 57 -2.92 5.17 15.68
C PRO A 57 -4.21 4.70 14.99
N PRO A 58 -4.84 3.63 15.50
CA PRO A 58 -5.91 2.98 14.76
C PRO A 58 -7.20 3.76 14.76
N SER A 59 -7.69 4.12 13.57
CA SER A 59 -9.09 4.46 13.35
C SER A 59 -9.86 3.21 12.90
N PHE A 60 -9.17 2.32 12.17
CA PHE A 60 -9.69 1.00 11.81
C PHE A 60 -8.48 0.05 11.77
N GLN A 61 -8.50 -0.94 12.64
CA GLN A 61 -7.34 -1.83 12.81
C GLN A 61 -7.07 -2.66 11.57
N LEU A 62 -5.79 -2.80 11.26
CA LEU A 62 -5.32 -3.54 10.09
C LEU A 62 -5.83 -4.99 10.09
N ARG A 63 -5.88 -5.64 11.25
CA ARG A 63 -6.38 -7.02 11.33
C ARG A 63 -7.82 -7.15 10.85
N HIS A 64 -8.64 -6.12 11.07
CA HIS A 64 -10.03 -6.11 10.59
C HIS A 64 -10.09 -5.88 9.08
N ALA A 65 -9.23 -5.01 8.56
CA ALA A 65 -9.13 -4.80 7.12
C ALA A 65 -8.68 -6.09 6.42
N ALA A 66 -7.72 -6.80 6.99
CA ALA A 66 -7.26 -8.07 6.45
C ALA A 66 -8.37 -9.12 6.44
N LYS A 67 -9.14 -9.20 7.53
CA LYS A 67 -10.27 -10.11 7.61
C LYS A 67 -11.32 -9.79 6.56
N ASP A 68 -11.68 -8.50 6.42
CA ASP A 68 -12.66 -8.08 5.43
C ASP A 68 -12.23 -8.45 4.01
N MET A 69 -10.97 -8.21 3.67
CA MET A 69 -10.47 -8.54 2.33
C MET A 69 -10.41 -10.03 2.10
N ARG A 70 -10.09 -10.81 3.12
CA ARG A 70 -10.10 -12.27 3.01
C ARG A 70 -11.51 -12.78 2.73
N LEU A 71 -12.52 -12.20 3.40
CA LEU A 71 -13.92 -12.57 3.14
C LEU A 71 -14.33 -12.24 1.71
N VAL A 72 -13.88 -11.09 1.18
CA VAL A 72 -14.14 -10.73 -0.22
C VAL A 72 -13.49 -11.73 -1.16
N ALA A 73 -12.25 -12.12 -0.90
CA ALA A 73 -11.53 -13.08 -1.75
C ALA A 73 -12.19 -14.46 -1.71
N GLU A 74 -12.64 -14.89 -0.53
CA GLU A 74 -13.34 -16.17 -0.38
C GLU A 74 -14.67 -16.16 -1.11
N ALA A 75 -15.44 -15.08 -0.97
CA ALA A 75 -16.72 -14.95 -1.67
C ALA A 75 -16.52 -14.95 -3.20
N ALA A 76 -15.49 -14.28 -3.68
CA ALA A 76 -15.15 -14.28 -5.11
C ALA A 76 -14.80 -15.68 -5.59
N GLY A 77 -13.99 -16.40 -4.83
CA GLY A 77 -13.62 -17.78 -5.17
C GLY A 77 -14.83 -18.69 -5.24
N ALA A 78 -15.75 -18.57 -4.29
CA ALA A 78 -16.99 -19.36 -4.30
C ALA A 78 -17.86 -19.03 -5.52
N ALA A 79 -17.78 -17.82 -6.04
CA ALA A 79 -18.50 -17.39 -7.22
C ALA A 79 -17.75 -17.69 -8.54
N GLY A 80 -16.59 -18.32 -8.46
CA GLY A 80 -15.77 -18.62 -9.64
C GLY A 80 -15.02 -17.43 -10.20
N LEU A 81 -14.82 -16.39 -9.40
CA LEU A 81 -14.12 -15.17 -9.82
C LEU A 81 -12.73 -15.12 -9.22
N ASP A 82 -11.78 -14.66 -10.03
CA ASP A 82 -10.43 -14.34 -9.54
C ASP A 82 -10.25 -12.83 -9.55
N LEU A 83 -10.58 -12.19 -8.43
CA LEU A 83 -10.43 -10.76 -8.27
C LEU A 83 -8.98 -10.45 -7.90
N LYS A 84 -8.16 -10.20 -8.89
CA LYS A 84 -6.71 -10.09 -8.73
C LYS A 84 -6.31 -8.94 -7.81
N GLU A 85 -6.99 -7.79 -7.92
CA GLU A 85 -6.67 -6.65 -7.05
C GLU A 85 -7.01 -6.97 -5.58
N ALA A 86 -8.18 -7.59 -5.34
CA ALA A 86 -8.55 -7.99 -3.97
C ALA A 86 -7.56 -9.00 -3.40
N ARG A 87 -7.09 -9.92 -4.23
CA ARG A 87 -6.10 -10.91 -3.82
C ARG A 87 -4.76 -10.26 -3.51
N ALA A 88 -4.35 -9.27 -4.30
CA ALA A 88 -3.13 -8.51 -4.04
C ALA A 88 -3.23 -7.72 -2.74
N ALA A 89 -4.37 -7.07 -2.50
CA ALA A 89 -4.59 -6.36 -1.24
C ALA A 89 -4.55 -7.31 -0.04
N CYS A 90 -5.15 -8.49 -0.15
CA CYS A 90 -5.04 -9.52 0.87
C CYS A 90 -3.59 -9.88 1.17
N ALA A 91 -2.78 -10.07 0.13
CA ALA A 91 -1.39 -10.45 0.29
C ALA A 91 -0.61 -9.40 1.08
N TRP A 92 -0.80 -8.12 0.76
CA TRP A 92 -0.13 -7.04 1.49
C TRP A 92 -0.59 -6.95 2.93
N LEU A 93 -1.90 -7.04 3.17
CA LEU A 93 -2.43 -6.96 4.53
C LEU A 93 -1.98 -8.16 5.38
N ASP A 94 -1.94 -9.34 4.79
CA ASP A 94 -1.44 -10.53 5.49
C ASP A 94 0.05 -10.40 5.82
N GLU A 95 0.83 -9.83 4.92
CA GLU A 95 2.23 -9.56 5.20
C GLU A 95 2.40 -8.58 6.35
N ALA A 96 1.60 -7.51 6.37
CA ALA A 96 1.61 -6.57 7.48
C ALA A 96 1.23 -7.22 8.80
N LEU A 97 0.26 -8.15 8.79
CA LEU A 97 -0.08 -8.93 9.98
C LEU A 97 1.12 -9.74 10.47
N ARG A 98 1.84 -10.38 9.57
CA ARG A 98 3.03 -11.15 9.94
C ARG A 98 4.12 -10.28 10.56
N HIS A 99 4.15 -9.00 10.21
CA HIS A 99 5.09 -8.03 10.78
C HIS A 99 4.59 -7.40 12.09
N GLY A 100 3.45 -7.85 12.61
CA GLY A 100 2.94 -7.39 13.89
C GLY A 100 2.09 -6.13 13.85
N ALA A 101 1.61 -5.72 12.67
CA ALA A 101 0.86 -4.47 12.52
C ALA A 101 -0.65 -4.62 12.74
N GLY A 102 -1.12 -5.77 13.24
CA GLY A 102 -2.55 -6.07 13.31
C GLY A 102 -3.38 -5.09 14.13
N GLU A 103 -2.82 -4.54 15.20
CA GLU A 103 -3.53 -3.59 16.07
C GLU A 103 -3.33 -2.14 15.68
N LEU A 104 -2.46 -1.89 14.72
CA LEU A 104 -2.25 -0.55 14.18
C LEU A 104 -3.35 -0.20 13.18
N ASP A 105 -3.42 1.07 12.82
CA ASP A 105 -4.34 1.50 11.76
C ASP A 105 -4.04 0.74 10.46
N TYR A 106 -5.08 0.50 9.66
CA TYR A 106 -4.91 -0.23 8.40
C TYR A 106 -3.89 0.44 7.47
N SER A 107 -3.69 1.76 7.61
CA SER A 107 -2.69 2.48 6.81
C SER A 107 -1.25 2.06 7.12
N ALA A 108 -1.03 1.31 8.21
CA ALA A 108 0.29 0.76 8.51
C ALA A 108 0.79 -0.18 7.40
N VAL A 109 -0.09 -0.69 6.54
CA VAL A 109 0.31 -1.48 5.38
C VAL A 109 1.29 -0.70 4.49
N VAL A 110 1.19 0.63 4.46
CA VAL A 110 2.13 1.47 3.70
C VAL A 110 3.55 1.28 4.23
N ALA A 111 3.72 1.25 5.55
CA ALA A 111 5.04 1.00 6.14
C ALA A 111 5.59 -0.37 5.73
N THR A 112 4.73 -1.39 5.70
CA THR A 112 5.14 -2.72 5.24
C THR A 112 5.60 -2.69 3.80
N ILE A 113 4.83 -2.04 2.92
CA ILE A 113 5.18 -1.93 1.50
C ILE A 113 6.50 -1.18 1.33
N LEU A 114 6.67 -0.07 2.05
CA LEU A 114 7.91 0.71 1.98
C LEU A 114 9.12 -0.09 2.46
N SER A 115 8.93 -0.99 3.42
CA SER A 115 10.03 -1.79 3.94
C SER A 115 10.56 -2.80 2.92
N THR A 116 9.81 -3.07 1.86
CA THR A 116 10.25 -3.98 0.79
C THR A 116 11.05 -3.26 -0.29
N SER A 117 11.09 -1.93 -0.25
CA SER A 117 11.81 -1.16 -1.25
C SER A 117 13.31 -1.40 -1.14
N PRO A 118 14.01 -1.64 -2.25
CA PRO A 118 15.46 -1.74 -2.20
C PRO A 118 16.07 -0.39 -1.82
N SER A 119 17.26 -0.41 -1.21
CA SER A 119 18.00 0.80 -0.94
C SER A 119 18.38 1.47 -2.26
N GLN A 120 18.65 2.78 -2.23
CA GLN A 120 19.11 3.49 -3.41
C GLN A 120 20.39 2.89 -4.00
N GLU A 121 21.25 2.36 -3.15
CA GLU A 121 22.47 1.70 -3.59
C GLU A 121 22.15 0.48 -4.45
N VAL A 122 21.20 -0.33 -4.01
CA VAL A 122 20.76 -1.49 -4.78
C VAL A 122 20.13 -1.05 -6.09
N PHE A 123 19.30 -0.03 -6.06
CA PHE A 123 18.67 0.51 -7.27
C PHE A 123 19.72 1.01 -8.25
N GLY A 124 20.75 1.71 -7.76
CA GLY A 124 21.83 2.23 -8.59
C GLY A 124 22.66 1.16 -9.29
N THR A 125 22.54 -0.10 -8.89
CA THR A 125 23.29 -1.19 -9.47
C THR A 125 22.52 -1.97 -10.54
N PHE A 126 21.34 -1.53 -10.93
CA PHE A 126 20.59 -2.18 -12.02
C PHE A 126 21.12 -1.71 -13.38
N PRO A 127 22.19 -2.32 -13.89
CA PRO A 127 22.84 -1.83 -15.10
C PRO A 127 22.07 -2.20 -16.37
N ASN A 128 21.16 -3.16 -16.28
CA ASN A 128 20.47 -3.67 -17.45
C ASN A 128 19.17 -2.97 -17.76
N VAL A 129 18.79 -2.01 -16.92
CA VAL A 129 17.57 -1.25 -17.15
C VAL A 129 17.96 0.05 -17.82
N SER A 130 17.77 0.10 -19.13
CA SER A 130 18.12 1.27 -19.91
C SER A 130 16.89 2.14 -20.11
N TRP A 131 16.64 3.00 -19.18
CA TRP A 131 15.56 3.96 -19.26
C TRP A 131 15.80 5.05 -20.30
N ARG A 132 17.07 5.20 -20.70
CA ARG A 132 17.52 6.38 -21.43
C ARG A 132 17.61 6.20 -22.92
N SER A 133 17.43 4.99 -23.40
CA SER A 133 17.64 4.69 -24.80
C SER A 133 16.40 4.89 -25.66
N SER A 134 15.35 5.37 -25.08
CA SER A 134 14.11 5.62 -25.82
C SER A 134 13.99 7.05 -26.25
#